data_a524faa49a7331be117b49e03d440df5
#
_entry.id   a524faa49a7331be117b49e03d440df5
#
_cell.length_a   1.000
_cell.length_b   1.000
_cell.length_c   1.000
_cell.angle_alpha   90.00
_cell.angle_beta   90.00
_cell.angle_gamma   90.00
#
_symmetry.space_group_name_H-M   'P 1'
#
loop_
_entity.id
_entity.type
_entity.pdbx_description
1 polymer ?
#
loop_
_entity_poly.entity_id
_entity_poly.type
_entity_poly.pdbx_seq_one_letter_code
_entity_poly.pdbx_strand_id
1 'polypeptide(L)'
;MLAVDKQENVYLYRQVIDLITENIDSGTLRPGDRLPSLRKMSRSAGVSIPTVRQAYIELERQRRIESRPQSGFYVRHQSSNDIVRPAPSSSGQPVCLSCRPLMVRVYDGINNPDLVPLGIANPCMAKPAAKTLHRAMKRVMARAEERSLGYATTLGEPGLRRQIAYHYLDSAGVQVEPDQIAITNGGQEALLLALSAVASPGDVIAVETPTYHGMLELIDSLGMLAIEVETCPEEGVELDELRRTLEQHPVKACMFSTTLSNPLGVTMPEPDRRRLVELLREFDTVLIEDDVYGDLRFDGQRPVPAQFLCDKARVITCGSFSKTASPGYRIGWVLAEHFLDEITRLKRSFSCSSGLLQQMTLADFLASGNYVRHLKNLRPVLQRNSERMSALVAEHFPDETRTSKPAGGSVLWLELPGVDTEQLFDDAIEAGISITPGHIYSPSRRYSNFVRLSYGHPWNERTEDAMAWLGKRVTELATA
;
A
#
# COMPACT_ATOMS: atom_id res chain seq x y z
N MET A 1 -23.41 -16.12 36.38
CA MET A 1 -23.29 -14.79 36.98
C MET A 1 -21.93 -14.24 36.60
N LEU A 2 -21.88 -13.18 35.85
CA LEU A 2 -20.63 -12.52 35.48
C LEU A 2 -20.12 -11.74 36.69
N ALA A 3 -19.24 -12.34 37.51
CA ALA A 3 -18.79 -11.71 38.76
C ALA A 3 -17.36 -11.19 38.56
N VAL A 4 -17.21 -9.88 38.61
CA VAL A 4 -15.93 -9.18 38.75
C VAL A 4 -15.50 -9.23 40.19
N ASP A 5 -14.28 -9.72 40.49
CA ASP A 5 -13.74 -9.81 41.86
C ASP A 5 -13.16 -8.46 42.29
N LYS A 6 -13.81 -7.86 43.32
CA LYS A 6 -13.38 -6.54 43.86
C LYS A 6 -12.16 -6.66 44.80
N GLN A 7 -11.71 -7.85 45.12
CA GLN A 7 -10.56 -8.09 46.00
C GLN A 7 -9.26 -8.38 45.19
N GLU A 8 -9.37 -8.59 43.89
CA GLU A 8 -8.20 -8.77 43.05
C GLU A 8 -7.46 -7.43 42.80
N ASN A 9 -6.14 -7.49 42.76
CA ASN A 9 -5.26 -6.32 42.56
C ASN A 9 -5.22 -5.85 41.08
N VAL A 10 -6.32 -6.07 40.31
CA VAL A 10 -6.50 -5.71 38.91
C VAL A 10 -7.63 -4.67 38.80
N TYR A 11 -7.40 -3.63 38.02
CA TYR A 11 -8.43 -2.59 37.81
C TYR A 11 -9.75 -3.18 37.29
N LEU A 12 -10.87 -2.80 37.87
CA LEU A 12 -12.19 -3.32 37.54
C LEU A 12 -12.55 -3.22 36.06
N TYR A 13 -12.09 -2.18 35.35
CA TYR A 13 -12.33 -2.07 33.93
C TYR A 13 -11.56 -3.13 33.11
N ARG A 14 -10.36 -3.54 33.55
CA ARG A 14 -9.60 -4.63 32.92
C ARG A 14 -10.28 -5.97 33.10
N GLN A 15 -10.79 -6.27 34.26
CA GLN A 15 -11.56 -7.51 34.49
C GLN A 15 -12.81 -7.56 33.59
N VAL A 16 -13.47 -6.41 33.32
CA VAL A 16 -14.58 -6.36 32.35
C VAL A 16 -14.09 -6.59 30.92
N ILE A 17 -12.89 -6.09 30.56
CA ILE A 17 -12.25 -6.36 29.27
C ILE A 17 -11.97 -7.87 29.12
N ASP A 18 -11.32 -8.46 30.10
CA ASP A 18 -10.92 -9.88 30.07
C ASP A 18 -12.16 -10.78 29.96
N LEU A 19 -13.19 -10.47 30.72
CA LEU A 19 -14.47 -11.18 30.67
C LEU A 19 -15.11 -11.17 29.27
N ILE A 20 -15.16 -9.99 28.64
CA ILE A 20 -15.75 -9.86 27.29
C ILE A 20 -14.85 -10.55 26.26
N THR A 21 -13.55 -10.41 26.40
CA THR A 21 -12.55 -11.04 25.53
C THR A 21 -12.65 -12.56 25.57
N GLU A 22 -12.73 -13.16 26.76
CA GLU A 22 -12.94 -14.60 26.95
C GLU A 22 -14.24 -15.10 26.31
N ASN A 23 -15.33 -14.32 26.41
CA ASN A 23 -16.60 -14.69 25.78
C ASN A 23 -16.55 -14.58 24.24
N ILE A 24 -15.76 -13.67 23.70
CA ILE A 24 -15.51 -13.57 22.26
C ILE A 24 -14.63 -14.74 21.80
N ASP A 25 -13.52 -15.00 22.51
CA ASP A 25 -12.55 -16.03 22.14
C ASP A 25 -13.11 -17.46 22.31
N SER A 26 -14.04 -17.66 23.27
CA SER A 26 -14.76 -18.92 23.44
C SER A 26 -15.94 -19.13 22.47
N GLY A 27 -16.26 -18.10 21.64
CA GLY A 27 -17.40 -18.14 20.71
C GLY A 27 -18.79 -17.99 21.38
N THR A 28 -18.82 -17.68 22.67
CA THR A 28 -20.08 -17.36 23.40
C THR A 28 -20.69 -16.06 22.91
N LEU A 29 -19.85 -15.06 22.58
CA LEU A 29 -20.21 -13.86 21.84
C LEU A 29 -19.62 -13.98 20.43
N ARG A 30 -20.50 -14.12 19.44
CA ARG A 30 -20.09 -14.28 18.04
C ARG A 30 -19.89 -12.92 17.36
N PRO A 31 -19.05 -12.83 16.33
CA PRO A 31 -18.96 -11.64 15.50
C PRO A 31 -20.35 -11.18 15.02
N GLY A 32 -20.62 -9.88 15.14
CA GLY A 32 -21.93 -9.29 14.85
C GLY A 32 -22.92 -9.32 16.01
N ASP A 33 -22.66 -10.05 17.09
CA ASP A 33 -23.54 -10.07 18.25
C ASP A 33 -23.51 -8.71 18.98
N ARG A 34 -24.71 -8.31 19.44
CA ARG A 34 -24.86 -7.06 20.20
C ARG A 34 -24.40 -7.25 21.64
N LEU A 35 -23.46 -6.43 22.09
CA LEU A 35 -23.08 -6.39 23.50
C LEU A 35 -24.20 -5.81 24.39
N PRO A 36 -24.24 -6.19 25.68
CA PRO A 36 -25.12 -5.56 26.62
C PRO A 36 -24.90 -4.05 26.67
N SER A 37 -25.99 -3.27 26.82
CA SER A 37 -25.85 -1.83 27.01
C SER A 37 -25.01 -1.52 28.26
N LEU A 38 -24.35 -0.34 28.30
CA LEU A 38 -23.50 0.06 29.44
C LEU A 38 -24.22 -0.10 30.78
N ARG A 39 -25.54 0.22 30.83
CA ARG A 39 -26.38 0.06 32.04
C ARG A 39 -26.60 -1.43 32.38
N LYS A 40 -26.83 -2.27 31.38
CA LYS A 40 -27.05 -3.71 31.58
C LYS A 40 -25.75 -4.39 32.03
N MET A 41 -24.64 -4.09 31.41
CA MET A 41 -23.33 -4.62 31.77
C MET A 41 -22.90 -4.16 33.18
N SER A 42 -23.12 -2.89 33.53
CA SER A 42 -22.87 -2.35 34.86
C SER A 42 -23.61 -3.14 35.96
N ARG A 43 -24.87 -3.46 35.74
CA ARG A 43 -25.65 -4.29 36.67
C ARG A 43 -25.18 -5.73 36.75
N SER A 44 -24.87 -6.33 35.60
CA SER A 44 -24.44 -7.75 35.53
C SER A 44 -23.06 -7.99 36.12
N ALA A 45 -22.11 -7.05 35.92
CA ALA A 45 -20.76 -7.14 36.42
C ALA A 45 -20.56 -6.50 37.81
N GLY A 46 -21.57 -5.82 38.35
CA GLY A 46 -21.52 -5.18 39.69
C GLY A 46 -20.51 -4.01 39.76
N VAL A 47 -20.25 -3.32 38.62
CA VAL A 47 -19.33 -2.19 38.53
C VAL A 47 -20.03 -0.92 38.07
N SER A 48 -19.38 0.24 38.19
CA SER A 48 -19.98 1.51 37.79
C SER A 48 -20.12 1.65 36.26
N ILE A 49 -21.10 2.44 35.79
CA ILE A 49 -21.29 2.76 34.35
C ILE A 49 -20.01 3.37 33.75
N PRO A 50 -19.31 4.33 34.39
CA PRO A 50 -18.00 4.82 33.89
C PRO A 50 -16.95 3.74 33.72
N THR A 51 -16.87 2.75 34.62
CA THR A 51 -15.94 1.60 34.53
C THR A 51 -16.24 0.76 33.28
N VAL A 52 -17.52 0.46 33.02
CA VAL A 52 -17.94 -0.27 31.83
C VAL A 52 -17.66 0.54 30.57
N ARG A 53 -17.92 1.84 30.60
CA ARG A 53 -17.62 2.73 29.47
C ARG A 53 -16.14 2.74 29.15
N GLN A 54 -15.27 2.80 30.16
CA GLN A 54 -13.82 2.70 29.99
C GLN A 54 -13.42 1.37 29.35
N ALA A 55 -13.99 0.26 29.81
CA ALA A 55 -13.75 -1.06 29.24
C ALA A 55 -14.20 -1.14 27.77
N TYR A 56 -15.36 -0.61 27.42
CA TYR A 56 -15.88 -0.63 26.07
C TYR A 56 -15.04 0.26 25.12
N ILE A 57 -14.60 1.44 25.57
CA ILE A 57 -13.69 2.29 24.82
C ILE A 57 -12.37 1.56 24.54
N GLU A 58 -11.85 0.86 25.54
CA GLU A 58 -10.59 0.11 25.39
C GLU A 58 -10.75 -1.11 24.48
N LEU A 59 -11.86 -1.85 24.57
CA LEU A 59 -12.19 -2.95 23.65
C LEU A 59 -12.41 -2.46 22.21
N GLU A 60 -13.00 -1.26 22.05
CA GLU A 60 -13.15 -0.60 20.76
C GLU A 60 -11.77 -0.18 20.19
N ARG A 61 -10.88 0.35 21.05
CA ARG A 61 -9.49 0.66 20.71
C ARG A 61 -8.70 -0.58 20.31
N GLN A 62 -8.93 -1.70 21.00
CA GLN A 62 -8.36 -3.03 20.69
C GLN A 62 -9.06 -3.69 19.50
N ARG A 63 -10.03 -3.03 18.88
CA ARG A 63 -10.80 -3.53 17.73
C ARG A 63 -11.54 -4.86 17.98
N ARG A 64 -11.86 -5.15 19.23
CA ARG A 64 -12.67 -6.32 19.61
C ARG A 64 -14.16 -6.07 19.43
N ILE A 65 -14.59 -4.82 19.63
CA ILE A 65 -15.97 -4.38 19.45
C ILE A 65 -16.04 -3.09 18.61
N GLU A 66 -17.22 -2.76 18.13
CA GLU A 66 -17.49 -1.53 17.38
C GLU A 66 -18.75 -0.84 17.92
N SER A 67 -18.75 0.50 17.94
CA SER A 67 -19.96 1.27 18.24
C SER A 67 -20.74 1.55 16.95
N ARG A 68 -22.04 1.25 16.97
CA ARG A 68 -22.95 1.64 15.88
C ARG A 68 -23.84 2.78 16.36
N PRO A 69 -23.85 3.94 15.67
CA PRO A 69 -24.65 5.11 16.08
C PRO A 69 -26.11 4.72 16.34
N GLN A 70 -26.66 5.17 17.48
CA GLN A 70 -28.01 4.89 17.97
C GLN A 70 -28.35 3.41 18.21
N SER A 71 -27.46 2.45 17.94
CA SER A 71 -27.72 1.02 18.04
C SER A 71 -26.97 0.33 19.19
N GLY A 72 -25.79 0.82 19.57
CA GLY A 72 -24.99 0.29 20.70
C GLY A 72 -23.66 -0.30 20.26
N PHE A 73 -23.13 -1.23 21.07
CA PHE A 73 -21.85 -1.89 20.79
C PHE A 73 -22.08 -3.31 20.28
N TYR A 74 -21.25 -3.74 19.34
CA TYR A 74 -21.32 -5.04 18.70
C TYR A 74 -19.94 -5.69 18.72
N VAL A 75 -19.89 -7.02 18.80
CA VAL A 75 -18.66 -7.78 18.59
C VAL A 75 -18.25 -7.55 17.15
N ARG A 76 -17.02 -7.10 16.97
CA ARG A 76 -16.49 -6.89 15.64
C ARG A 76 -16.24 -8.24 14.98
N HIS A 77 -16.55 -8.35 13.69
CA HIS A 77 -16.07 -9.46 12.89
C HIS A 77 -14.54 -9.43 12.90
N GLN A 78 -13.91 -10.23 13.74
CA GLN A 78 -12.53 -10.60 13.50
C GLN A 78 -12.60 -11.63 12.38
N SER A 79 -12.18 -11.24 11.18
CA SER A 79 -11.83 -12.24 10.21
C SER A 79 -10.72 -13.07 10.86
N SER A 80 -11.02 -14.30 11.21
CA SER A 80 -10.02 -15.33 11.58
C SER A 80 -9.26 -15.77 10.33
N ASN A 81 -9.18 -14.89 9.34
CA ASN A 81 -8.46 -15.14 8.12
C ASN A 81 -6.99 -15.15 8.49
N ASP A 82 -6.38 -16.31 8.42
CA ASP A 82 -4.94 -16.46 8.51
C ASP A 82 -4.27 -15.46 7.59
N ILE A 83 -3.15 -14.91 8.06
CA ILE A 83 -2.35 -14.00 7.22
C ILE A 83 -1.94 -14.78 5.97
N VAL A 84 -2.17 -14.18 4.80
CA VAL A 84 -1.74 -14.76 3.53
C VAL A 84 -0.23 -14.89 3.55
N ARG A 85 0.28 -16.12 3.57
CA ARG A 85 1.69 -16.40 3.37
C ARG A 85 1.92 -16.71 1.91
N PRO A 86 2.89 -16.05 1.23
CA PRO A 86 3.27 -16.43 -0.12
C PRO A 86 3.66 -17.91 -0.18
N ALA A 87 3.35 -18.57 -1.29
CA ALA A 87 3.82 -19.93 -1.49
C ALA A 87 5.35 -19.94 -1.60
N PRO A 88 6.07 -20.87 -0.93
CA PRO A 88 7.53 -20.93 -1.00
C PRO A 88 8.04 -20.98 -2.43
N SER A 89 9.12 -20.25 -2.73
CA SER A 89 9.77 -20.27 -4.05
C SER A 89 10.47 -21.59 -4.30
N SER A 90 10.21 -22.19 -5.43
CA SER A 90 10.95 -23.37 -5.88
C SER A 90 12.09 -23.04 -6.85
N SER A 91 12.24 -21.79 -7.30
CA SER A 91 13.17 -21.46 -8.38
C SER A 91 14.00 -20.22 -8.06
N GLY A 92 15.15 -20.41 -7.46
CA GLY A 92 16.19 -19.39 -7.40
C GLY A 92 16.90 -19.17 -8.74
N GLN A 93 16.19 -19.16 -9.87
CA GLN A 93 16.79 -18.94 -11.19
C GLN A 93 16.27 -17.63 -11.79
N PRO A 94 17.16 -16.81 -12.40
CA PRO A 94 16.74 -15.63 -13.14
C PRO A 94 15.83 -15.99 -14.32
N VAL A 95 14.71 -15.26 -14.47
CA VAL A 95 13.71 -15.51 -15.49
C VAL A 95 13.64 -14.33 -16.45
N CYS A 96 13.58 -14.60 -17.75
CA CYS A 96 13.21 -13.65 -18.78
C CYS A 96 11.69 -13.51 -18.78
N LEU A 97 11.19 -12.29 -18.70
CA LEU A 97 9.77 -11.98 -18.73
C LEU A 97 9.32 -11.85 -20.19
N SER A 98 8.23 -12.46 -20.56
CA SER A 98 7.59 -12.24 -21.86
C SER A 98 6.39 -11.30 -21.73
N CYS A 99 6.16 -10.47 -22.75
CA CYS A 99 4.96 -9.64 -22.82
C CYS A 99 3.70 -10.47 -22.54
N ARG A 100 2.86 -10.05 -21.60
CA ARG A 100 1.76 -10.84 -21.07
C ARG A 100 0.42 -10.33 -21.62
N PRO A 101 -0.26 -11.10 -22.48
CA PRO A 101 -1.60 -10.72 -22.97
C PRO A 101 -2.59 -10.40 -21.84
N LEU A 102 -2.48 -11.09 -20.70
CA LEU A 102 -3.30 -10.83 -19.52
C LEU A 102 -3.11 -9.40 -18.99
N MET A 103 -1.87 -8.84 -19.03
CA MET A 103 -1.62 -7.47 -18.61
C MET A 103 -2.41 -6.43 -19.42
N VAL A 104 -2.46 -6.61 -20.73
CA VAL A 104 -3.23 -5.71 -21.61
C VAL A 104 -4.71 -5.72 -21.20
N ARG A 105 -5.29 -6.91 -21.01
CA ARG A 105 -6.69 -7.07 -20.56
C ARG A 105 -6.95 -6.46 -19.20
N VAL A 106 -6.01 -6.61 -18.26
CA VAL A 106 -6.09 -5.99 -16.93
C VAL A 106 -6.06 -4.47 -17.04
N TYR A 107 -5.16 -3.89 -17.85
CA TYR A 107 -5.12 -2.44 -18.07
C TYR A 107 -6.38 -1.90 -18.74
N ASP A 108 -6.94 -2.62 -19.71
CA ASP A 108 -8.21 -2.25 -20.36
C ASP A 108 -9.35 -2.23 -19.33
N GLY A 109 -9.42 -3.25 -18.46
CA GLY A 109 -10.39 -3.32 -17.37
C GLY A 109 -10.19 -2.20 -16.33
N ILE A 110 -8.95 -1.91 -15.94
CA ILE A 110 -8.63 -0.82 -15.01
C ILE A 110 -9.01 0.55 -15.55
N ASN A 111 -8.87 0.77 -16.85
CA ASN A 111 -9.14 2.06 -17.50
C ASN A 111 -10.60 2.24 -17.93
N ASN A 112 -11.43 1.21 -17.83
CA ASN A 112 -12.84 1.30 -18.21
C ASN A 112 -13.67 1.95 -17.07
N PRO A 113 -14.23 3.17 -17.28
CA PRO A 113 -14.97 3.90 -16.25
C PRO A 113 -16.34 3.30 -15.92
N ASP A 114 -16.84 2.38 -16.73
CA ASP A 114 -18.15 1.76 -16.56
C ASP A 114 -18.10 0.61 -15.54
N LEU A 115 -16.91 0.06 -15.28
CA LEU A 115 -16.68 -1.02 -14.33
C LEU A 115 -16.60 -0.50 -12.88
N VAL A 116 -16.99 -1.35 -11.92
CA VAL A 116 -16.71 -1.12 -10.51
C VAL A 116 -15.19 -1.24 -10.29
N PRO A 117 -14.48 -0.19 -9.79
CA PRO A 117 -13.02 -0.08 -9.91
C PRO A 117 -12.26 -0.82 -8.78
N LEU A 118 -12.52 -2.11 -8.56
CA LEU A 118 -11.80 -2.91 -7.56
C LEU A 118 -10.38 -3.31 -8.02
N GLY A 119 -10.05 -3.15 -9.30
CA GLY A 119 -8.70 -3.38 -9.84
C GLY A 119 -7.74 -2.20 -9.75
N ILE A 120 -8.23 -0.97 -9.51
CA ILE A 120 -7.43 0.26 -9.56
C ILE A 120 -6.83 0.61 -8.19
N ALA A 121 -5.52 0.49 -8.02
CA ALA A 121 -4.83 0.87 -6.78
C ALA A 121 -4.60 2.40 -6.67
N ASN A 122 -5.64 3.21 -6.85
CA ASN A 122 -5.56 4.66 -6.75
C ASN A 122 -6.53 5.19 -5.70
N PRO A 123 -6.06 5.79 -4.60
CA PRO A 123 -6.92 6.49 -3.68
C PRO A 123 -7.63 7.65 -4.37
N CYS A 124 -8.93 7.74 -4.23
CA CYS A 124 -9.70 8.85 -4.78
C CYS A 124 -9.50 10.11 -3.94
N MET A 125 -9.12 11.21 -4.60
CA MET A 125 -9.08 12.50 -3.93
C MET A 125 -10.49 12.97 -3.59
N ALA A 126 -10.80 13.15 -2.31
CA ALA A 126 -12.09 13.66 -1.87
C ALA A 126 -12.38 15.05 -2.46
N LYS A 127 -13.64 15.35 -2.78
CA LYS A 127 -14.06 16.62 -3.40
C LYS A 127 -13.47 17.89 -2.75
N PRO A 128 -13.37 18.02 -1.40
CA PRO A 128 -12.75 19.21 -0.79
C PRO A 128 -11.27 19.39 -1.15
N ALA A 129 -10.50 18.30 -1.19
CA ALA A 129 -9.08 18.34 -1.55
C ALA A 129 -8.89 18.64 -3.04
N ALA A 130 -9.69 18.04 -3.92
CA ALA A 130 -9.69 18.34 -5.36
C ALA A 130 -9.97 19.83 -5.63
N LYS A 131 -11.00 20.42 -4.96
CA LYS A 131 -11.28 21.85 -5.04
C LYS A 131 -10.10 22.72 -4.58
N THR A 132 -9.39 22.29 -3.55
CA THR A 132 -8.23 23.02 -3.01
C THR A 132 -7.04 22.95 -3.97
N LEU A 133 -6.81 21.78 -4.58
CA LEU A 133 -5.78 21.62 -5.62
C LEU A 133 -6.10 22.47 -6.87
N HIS A 134 -7.36 22.51 -7.33
CA HIS A 134 -7.77 23.40 -8.41
C HIS A 134 -7.60 24.88 -8.10
N ARG A 135 -7.84 25.31 -6.84
CA ARG A 135 -7.57 26.69 -6.41
C ARG A 135 -6.07 27.00 -6.43
N ALA A 136 -5.22 26.04 -6.03
CA ALA A 136 -3.77 26.17 -6.11
C ALA A 136 -3.33 26.38 -7.58
N MET A 137 -3.86 25.58 -8.50
CA MET A 137 -3.58 25.73 -9.94
C MET A 137 -3.97 27.11 -10.46
N LYS A 138 -5.20 27.58 -10.13
CA LYS A 138 -5.65 28.94 -10.55
C LYS A 138 -4.74 30.03 -10.00
N ARG A 139 -4.29 29.95 -8.74
CA ARG A 139 -3.35 30.93 -8.18
C ARG A 139 -2.00 30.90 -8.91
N VAL A 140 -1.50 29.70 -9.21
CA VAL A 140 -0.24 29.53 -9.94
C VAL A 140 -0.34 30.11 -11.35
N MET A 141 -1.39 29.81 -12.09
CA MET A 141 -1.62 30.38 -13.43
C MET A 141 -1.64 31.91 -13.41
N ALA A 142 -2.37 32.50 -12.46
CA ALA A 142 -2.48 33.95 -12.33
C ALA A 142 -1.16 34.62 -11.92
N ARG A 143 -0.28 33.94 -11.17
CA ARG A 143 0.98 34.51 -10.67
C ARG A 143 2.16 34.26 -11.59
N ALA A 144 2.19 33.10 -12.23
CA ALA A 144 3.32 32.65 -13.05
C ALA A 144 3.19 33.02 -14.54
N GLU A 145 1.97 33.37 -14.96
CA GLU A 145 1.68 33.81 -16.33
C GLU A 145 2.35 32.92 -17.39
N GLU A 146 3.09 33.52 -18.31
CA GLU A 146 3.81 32.81 -19.39
C GLU A 146 4.85 31.82 -18.89
N ARG A 147 5.44 32.02 -17.70
CA ARG A 147 6.41 31.08 -17.12
C ARG A 147 5.79 29.69 -16.94
N SER A 148 4.50 29.60 -16.60
CA SER A 148 3.82 28.32 -16.38
C SER A 148 3.68 27.46 -17.66
N LEU A 149 3.89 28.06 -18.83
CA LEU A 149 3.80 27.42 -20.15
C LEU A 149 5.17 26.96 -20.68
N GLY A 150 6.27 27.32 -19.97
CA GLY A 150 7.63 26.97 -20.37
C GLY A 150 8.06 25.58 -19.90
N TYR A 151 9.27 25.19 -20.28
CA TYR A 151 9.92 24.00 -19.79
C TYR A 151 10.40 24.19 -18.34
N ALA A 152 10.24 23.16 -17.52
CA ALA A 152 10.99 23.07 -16.28
C ALA A 152 12.46 22.71 -16.55
N THR A 153 13.34 22.94 -15.57
CA THR A 153 14.69 22.36 -15.62
C THR A 153 14.63 20.83 -15.62
N THR A 154 15.68 20.15 -16.05
CA THR A 154 15.71 18.67 -16.06
C THR A 154 15.48 18.08 -14.67
N LEU A 155 16.05 18.71 -13.63
CA LEU A 155 15.79 18.31 -12.23
C LEU A 155 14.38 18.69 -11.73
N GLY A 156 13.67 19.54 -12.45
CA GLY A 156 12.34 20.01 -12.08
C GLY A 156 12.32 21.37 -11.38
N GLU A 157 11.13 21.84 -11.03
CA GLU A 157 10.87 23.14 -10.41
C GLU A 157 11.51 23.22 -9.01
N PRO A 158 12.43 24.17 -8.76
CA PRO A 158 13.11 24.29 -7.47
C PRO A 158 12.17 24.46 -6.28
N GLY A 159 11.02 25.13 -6.49
CA GLY A 159 10.00 25.28 -5.46
C GLY A 159 9.41 23.95 -5.02
N LEU A 160 9.15 23.03 -5.95
CA LEU A 160 8.64 21.69 -5.62
C LEU A 160 9.71 20.85 -4.92
N ARG A 161 10.95 20.86 -5.41
CA ARG A 161 12.05 20.12 -4.79
C ARG A 161 12.25 20.52 -3.33
N ARG A 162 12.23 21.84 -3.01
CA ARG A 162 12.27 22.34 -1.63
C ARG A 162 11.09 21.86 -0.79
N GLN A 163 9.88 21.82 -1.35
CA GLN A 163 8.70 21.34 -0.62
C GLN A 163 8.74 19.83 -0.36
N ILE A 164 9.28 19.05 -1.28
CA ILE A 164 9.49 17.60 -1.07
C ILE A 164 10.55 17.40 0.03
N ALA A 165 11.67 18.11 -0.02
CA ALA A 165 12.71 18.06 1.01
C ALA A 165 12.15 18.44 2.40
N TYR A 166 11.36 19.52 2.49
CA TYR A 166 10.69 19.91 3.72
C TYR A 166 9.69 18.85 4.20
N HIS A 167 8.98 18.21 3.28
CA HIS A 167 8.04 17.15 3.62
C HIS A 167 8.74 15.93 4.25
N TYR A 168 9.91 15.52 3.75
CA TYR A 168 10.70 14.46 4.38
C TYR A 168 11.18 14.85 5.80
N LEU A 169 11.57 16.10 6.00
CA LEU A 169 11.95 16.61 7.33
C LEU A 169 10.75 16.56 8.30
N ASP A 170 9.59 17.07 7.87
CA ASP A 170 8.37 17.17 8.70
C ASP A 170 7.76 15.80 9.01
N SER A 171 7.74 14.89 8.04
CA SER A 171 7.02 13.61 8.13
C SER A 171 7.86 12.41 8.58
N ALA A 172 9.16 12.41 8.28
CA ALA A 172 10.09 11.32 8.57
C ALA A 172 11.30 11.74 9.41
N GLY A 173 11.44 13.04 9.71
CA GLY A 173 12.56 13.56 10.52
C GLY A 173 13.92 13.50 9.83
N VAL A 174 13.97 13.38 8.49
CA VAL A 174 15.21 13.27 7.72
C VAL A 174 15.46 14.52 6.89
N GLN A 175 16.69 14.97 6.89
CA GLN A 175 17.13 16.11 6.08
C GLN A 175 17.49 15.62 4.68
N VAL A 176 16.86 16.20 3.67
CA VAL A 176 17.11 15.97 2.25
C VAL A 176 17.51 17.31 1.61
N GLU A 177 18.59 17.28 0.84
CA GLU A 177 18.95 18.47 0.07
C GLU A 177 18.10 18.54 -1.22
N PRO A 178 17.49 19.70 -1.53
CA PRO A 178 16.65 19.83 -2.74
C PRO A 178 17.39 19.46 -4.03
N ASP A 179 18.71 19.60 -4.05
CA ASP A 179 19.54 19.26 -5.21
C ASP A 179 19.81 17.76 -5.38
N GLN A 180 19.43 16.94 -4.40
CA GLN A 180 19.43 15.48 -4.50
C GLN A 180 18.13 14.91 -5.10
N ILE A 181 17.17 15.78 -5.45
CA ILE A 181 15.85 15.40 -5.94
C ILE A 181 15.74 15.70 -7.44
N ALA A 182 15.36 14.70 -8.24
CA ALA A 182 14.93 14.89 -9.62
C ALA A 182 13.43 14.60 -9.75
N ILE A 183 12.66 15.58 -10.25
CA ILE A 183 11.22 15.42 -10.51
C ILE A 183 11.02 14.59 -11.77
N THR A 184 10.06 13.65 -11.76
CA THR A 184 9.77 12.70 -12.83
C THR A 184 8.31 12.75 -13.27
N ASN A 185 7.98 12.13 -14.41
CA ASN A 185 6.60 11.97 -14.89
C ASN A 185 5.88 10.81 -14.16
N GLY A 186 5.75 10.93 -12.83
CA GLY A 186 5.21 9.93 -11.93
C GLY A 186 6.22 8.88 -11.50
N GLY A 187 5.80 7.95 -10.63
CA GLY A 187 6.66 6.91 -10.06
C GLY A 187 7.22 5.92 -11.08
N GLN A 188 6.48 5.64 -12.16
CA GLN A 188 6.94 4.70 -13.20
C GLN A 188 8.20 5.22 -13.91
N GLU A 189 8.27 6.51 -14.23
CA GLU A 189 9.49 7.10 -14.78
C GLU A 189 10.61 7.16 -13.73
N ALA A 190 10.27 7.37 -12.45
CA ALA A 190 11.26 7.34 -11.38
C ALA A 190 11.95 5.96 -11.31
N LEU A 191 11.17 4.89 -11.31
CA LEU A 191 11.67 3.50 -11.32
C LEU A 191 12.45 3.18 -12.61
N LEU A 192 11.95 3.63 -13.79
CA LEU A 192 12.64 3.47 -15.08
C LEU A 192 14.03 4.10 -15.05
N LEU A 193 14.11 5.36 -14.62
CA LEU A 193 15.38 6.10 -14.58
C LEU A 193 16.34 5.51 -13.55
N ALA A 194 15.82 5.13 -12.37
CA ALA A 194 16.61 4.48 -11.33
C ALA A 194 17.22 3.16 -11.82
N LEU A 195 16.41 2.29 -12.44
CA LEU A 195 16.86 1.01 -12.95
C LEU A 195 17.85 1.17 -14.10
N SER A 196 17.57 2.07 -15.05
CA SER A 196 18.46 2.34 -16.19
C SER A 196 19.77 3.02 -15.79
N ALA A 197 19.83 3.67 -14.62
CA ALA A 197 21.07 4.28 -14.12
C ALA A 197 22.05 3.27 -13.49
N VAL A 198 21.57 2.09 -13.10
CA VAL A 198 22.37 1.11 -12.34
C VAL A 198 22.54 -0.22 -13.04
N ALA A 199 21.73 -0.55 -14.05
CA ALA A 199 21.73 -1.85 -14.72
C ALA A 199 21.60 -1.71 -16.24
N SER A 200 21.98 -2.77 -16.94
CA SER A 200 22.00 -2.90 -18.40
C SER A 200 21.21 -4.14 -18.85
N PRO A 201 20.82 -4.25 -20.13
CA PRO A 201 20.18 -5.45 -20.65
C PRO A 201 20.99 -6.71 -20.35
N GLY A 202 20.32 -7.76 -19.86
CA GLY A 202 20.92 -9.02 -19.43
C GLY A 202 21.31 -9.08 -17.95
N ASP A 203 21.35 -7.94 -17.23
CA ASP A 203 21.61 -7.93 -15.79
C ASP A 203 20.46 -8.56 -14.99
N VAL A 204 20.80 -9.15 -13.84
CA VAL A 204 19.85 -9.78 -12.92
C VAL A 204 19.37 -8.76 -11.89
N ILE A 205 18.05 -8.61 -11.77
CA ILE A 205 17.39 -7.72 -10.82
C ILE A 205 16.59 -8.58 -9.83
N ALA A 206 16.89 -8.44 -8.54
CA ALA A 206 16.09 -9.09 -7.50
C ALA A 206 14.81 -8.29 -7.23
N VAL A 207 13.68 -8.98 -7.17
CA VAL A 207 12.37 -8.42 -6.85
C VAL A 207 11.74 -9.20 -5.70
N GLU A 208 11.01 -8.52 -4.84
CA GLU A 208 10.16 -9.18 -3.84
C GLU A 208 9.05 -10.00 -4.53
N THR A 209 8.59 -11.07 -3.92
CA THR A 209 7.46 -11.84 -4.48
C THR A 209 6.37 -12.05 -3.42
N PRO A 210 5.10 -11.66 -3.71
CA PRO A 210 4.63 -10.98 -4.93
C PRO A 210 5.13 -9.53 -5.02
N THR A 211 5.35 -9.02 -6.26
CA THR A 211 5.82 -7.66 -6.52
C THR A 211 4.86 -6.85 -7.39
N TYR A 212 5.00 -5.53 -7.37
CA TYR A 212 4.24 -4.66 -8.26
C TYR A 212 4.54 -4.98 -9.74
N HIS A 213 3.49 -5.33 -10.47
CA HIS A 213 3.61 -5.73 -11.89
C HIS A 213 4.31 -4.70 -12.77
N GLY A 214 4.21 -3.38 -12.46
CA GLY A 214 4.90 -2.34 -13.21
C GLY A 214 6.43 -2.39 -13.07
N MET A 215 6.97 -2.97 -12.00
CA MET A 215 8.42 -3.26 -11.90
C MET A 215 8.81 -4.39 -12.85
N LEU A 216 7.99 -5.44 -12.93
CA LEU A 216 8.23 -6.56 -13.85
C LEU A 216 8.19 -6.09 -15.30
N GLU A 217 7.24 -5.22 -15.66
CA GLU A 217 7.18 -4.64 -17.01
C GLU A 217 8.40 -3.78 -17.35
N LEU A 218 8.95 -3.04 -16.38
CA LEU A 218 10.18 -2.27 -16.59
C LEU A 218 11.38 -3.19 -16.83
N ILE A 219 11.55 -4.22 -16.01
CA ILE A 219 12.63 -5.22 -16.14
C ILE A 219 12.57 -5.88 -17.52
N ASP A 220 11.37 -6.30 -17.95
CA ASP A 220 11.13 -6.89 -19.27
C ASP A 220 11.46 -5.92 -20.41
N SER A 221 10.90 -4.70 -20.33
CA SER A 221 11.08 -3.67 -21.37
C SER A 221 12.53 -3.24 -21.55
N LEU A 222 13.34 -3.36 -20.49
CA LEU A 222 14.77 -3.05 -20.52
C LEU A 222 15.64 -4.27 -20.85
N GLY A 223 15.04 -5.45 -21.13
CA GLY A 223 15.74 -6.67 -21.47
C GLY A 223 16.59 -7.26 -20.34
N MET A 224 16.18 -7.01 -19.08
CA MET A 224 16.84 -7.54 -17.88
C MET A 224 16.17 -8.82 -17.41
N LEU A 225 16.79 -9.52 -16.47
CA LEU A 225 16.27 -10.75 -15.88
C LEU A 225 15.77 -10.50 -14.46
N ALA A 226 14.62 -11.06 -14.10
CA ALA A 226 14.10 -10.99 -12.73
C ALA A 226 14.45 -12.25 -11.95
N ILE A 227 14.85 -12.11 -10.68
CA ILE A 227 14.94 -13.18 -9.70
C ILE A 227 14.08 -12.84 -8.50
N GLU A 228 13.23 -13.79 -8.08
CA GLU A 228 12.30 -13.60 -6.98
C GLU A 228 12.98 -13.84 -5.64
N VAL A 229 12.67 -13.01 -4.65
CA VAL A 229 13.03 -13.17 -3.24
C VAL A 229 11.74 -13.22 -2.42
N GLU A 230 11.58 -14.23 -1.58
CA GLU A 230 10.37 -14.42 -0.77
C GLU A 230 10.11 -13.24 0.16
N THR A 231 8.83 -13.05 0.44
CA THR A 231 8.34 -11.99 1.33
C THR A 231 7.48 -12.60 2.44
N CYS A 232 7.83 -12.31 3.68
CA CYS A 232 6.97 -12.58 4.83
C CYS A 232 5.89 -11.49 4.94
N PRO A 233 4.61 -11.85 5.13
CA PRO A 233 3.52 -10.87 5.28
C PRO A 233 3.65 -9.93 6.48
N GLU A 234 4.42 -10.28 7.49
CA GLU A 234 4.65 -9.49 8.70
C GLU A 234 5.94 -8.67 8.64
N GLU A 235 7.00 -9.22 8.01
CA GLU A 235 8.37 -8.71 8.11
C GLU A 235 8.91 -8.15 6.79
N GLY A 236 8.23 -8.40 5.67
CA GLY A 236 8.69 -8.00 4.34
C GLY A 236 9.66 -9.00 3.73
N VAL A 237 10.68 -8.52 3.01
CA VAL A 237 11.64 -9.37 2.28
C VAL A 237 12.43 -10.28 3.23
N GLU A 238 12.50 -11.58 2.90
CA GLU A 238 13.26 -12.58 3.64
C GLU A 238 14.78 -12.39 3.44
N LEU A 239 15.45 -11.83 4.45
CA LEU A 239 16.86 -11.43 4.34
C LEU A 239 17.83 -12.60 4.18
N ASP A 240 17.53 -13.75 4.77
CA ASP A 240 18.37 -14.95 4.66
C ASP A 240 18.29 -15.56 3.25
N GLU A 241 17.13 -15.46 2.60
CA GLU A 241 16.97 -15.85 1.21
C GLU A 241 17.63 -14.85 0.28
N LEU A 242 17.46 -13.55 0.53
CA LEU A 242 18.16 -12.52 -0.22
C LEU A 242 19.69 -12.73 -0.18
N ARG A 243 20.27 -13.03 0.99
CA ARG A 243 21.69 -13.32 1.12
C ARG A 243 22.11 -14.49 0.22
N ARG A 244 21.39 -15.60 0.27
CA ARG A 244 21.64 -16.77 -0.59
C ARG A 244 21.56 -16.42 -2.08
N THR A 245 20.56 -15.63 -2.46
CA THR A 245 20.39 -15.16 -3.84
C THR A 245 21.57 -14.30 -4.29
N LEU A 246 22.05 -13.40 -3.45
CA LEU A 246 23.22 -12.54 -3.73
C LEU A 246 24.53 -13.34 -3.82
N GLU A 247 24.66 -14.42 -3.04
CA GLU A 247 25.83 -15.32 -3.07
C GLU A 247 25.86 -16.20 -4.33
N GLN A 248 24.68 -16.57 -4.86
CA GLN A 248 24.56 -17.52 -5.97
C GLN A 248 24.44 -16.85 -7.34
N HIS A 249 23.98 -15.60 -7.39
CA HIS A 249 23.69 -14.90 -8.64
C HIS A 249 24.33 -13.50 -8.66
N PRO A 250 24.78 -13.02 -9.83
CA PRO A 250 25.33 -11.67 -9.97
C PRO A 250 24.22 -10.61 -10.00
N VAL A 251 23.51 -10.44 -8.88
CA VAL A 251 22.42 -9.48 -8.77
C VAL A 251 22.96 -8.06 -8.82
N LYS A 252 22.53 -7.30 -9.82
CA LYS A 252 22.97 -5.93 -10.05
C LYS A 252 22.28 -4.90 -9.20
N ALA A 253 20.96 -5.09 -9.01
CA ALA A 253 20.13 -4.23 -8.16
C ALA A 253 18.96 -5.02 -7.59
N CYS A 254 18.43 -4.54 -6.47
CA CYS A 254 17.15 -4.98 -5.88
C CYS A 254 16.09 -3.90 -6.10
N MET A 255 14.89 -4.28 -6.52
CA MET A 255 13.72 -3.38 -6.60
C MET A 255 12.67 -3.85 -5.59
N PHE A 256 12.54 -3.14 -4.46
CA PHE A 256 11.65 -3.50 -3.37
C PHE A 256 10.78 -2.34 -2.90
N SER A 257 9.56 -2.65 -2.47
CA SER A 257 8.68 -1.73 -1.76
C SER A 257 8.78 -2.00 -0.26
N THR A 258 9.72 -1.36 0.43
CA THR A 258 9.94 -1.61 1.87
C THR A 258 8.84 -1.02 2.76
N THR A 259 7.97 -0.18 2.19
CA THR A 259 6.85 0.47 2.87
C THR A 259 5.56 0.28 2.10
N LEU A 260 4.57 -0.38 2.73
CA LEU A 260 3.25 -0.65 2.16
C LEU A 260 3.34 -1.30 0.76
N SER A 261 4.05 -2.42 0.68
CA SER A 261 4.28 -3.15 -0.57
C SER A 261 2.98 -3.45 -1.32
N ASN A 262 3.03 -3.43 -2.64
CA ASN A 262 1.91 -3.78 -3.50
C ASN A 262 2.20 -5.15 -4.14
N PRO A 263 1.40 -6.20 -3.82
CA PRO A 263 0.00 -6.14 -3.35
C PRO A 263 -0.21 -6.38 -1.85
N LEU A 264 0.78 -6.71 -1.03
CA LEU A 264 0.60 -7.19 0.35
C LEU A 264 0.18 -6.10 1.35
N GLY A 265 0.58 -4.84 1.12
CA GLY A 265 0.37 -3.75 2.07
C GLY A 265 1.25 -3.83 3.32
N VAL A 266 2.36 -4.55 3.27
CA VAL A 266 3.33 -4.73 4.35
C VAL A 266 4.28 -3.55 4.44
N THR A 267 4.67 -3.19 5.65
CA THR A 267 5.80 -2.30 5.91
C THR A 267 6.86 -3.07 6.66
N MET A 268 8.03 -3.21 6.06
CA MET A 268 9.18 -3.86 6.67
C MET A 268 9.61 -3.09 7.92
N PRO A 269 9.83 -3.74 9.08
CA PRO A 269 10.30 -3.09 10.31
C PRO A 269 11.62 -2.33 10.08
N GLU A 270 11.81 -1.20 10.78
CA GLU A 270 13.05 -0.41 10.60
C GLU A 270 14.33 -1.19 10.87
N PRO A 271 14.43 -2.04 11.92
CA PRO A 271 15.62 -2.86 12.13
C PRO A 271 15.95 -3.76 10.92
N ASP A 272 14.93 -4.34 10.29
CA ASP A 272 15.11 -5.23 9.14
C ASP A 272 15.44 -4.46 7.87
N ARG A 273 14.87 -3.26 7.66
CA ARG A 273 15.29 -2.36 6.58
C ARG A 273 16.76 -1.91 6.75
N ARG A 274 17.21 -1.69 7.97
CA ARG A 274 18.62 -1.39 8.26
C ARG A 274 19.51 -2.58 7.90
N ARG A 275 19.14 -3.79 8.31
CA ARG A 275 19.83 -5.05 7.96
C ARG A 275 19.84 -5.28 6.45
N LEU A 276 18.72 -5.00 5.76
CA LEU A 276 18.64 -5.06 4.29
C LEU A 276 19.71 -4.16 3.64
N VAL A 277 19.77 -2.89 4.03
CA VAL A 277 20.73 -1.94 3.46
C VAL A 277 22.18 -2.34 3.76
N GLU A 278 22.46 -2.84 4.98
CA GLU A 278 23.78 -3.37 5.36
C GLU A 278 24.17 -4.59 4.52
N LEU A 279 23.23 -5.52 4.33
CA LEU A 279 23.42 -6.70 3.48
C LEU A 279 23.75 -6.30 2.03
N LEU A 280 22.97 -5.41 1.44
CA LEU A 280 23.20 -4.97 0.05
C LEU A 280 24.53 -4.23 -0.11
N ARG A 281 25.00 -3.53 0.92
CA ARG A 281 26.32 -2.89 0.95
C ARG A 281 27.45 -3.93 0.94
N GLU A 282 27.31 -5.06 1.63
CA GLU A 282 28.29 -6.15 1.63
C GLU A 282 28.52 -6.68 0.21
N PHE A 283 27.46 -6.74 -0.60
CA PHE A 283 27.49 -7.26 -1.98
C PHE A 283 27.63 -6.18 -3.07
N ASP A 284 27.86 -4.92 -2.70
CA ASP A 284 27.90 -3.76 -3.62
C ASP A 284 26.67 -3.66 -4.53
N THR A 285 25.51 -4.09 -4.05
CA THR A 285 24.24 -4.12 -4.77
C THR A 285 23.42 -2.86 -4.45
N VAL A 286 22.77 -2.28 -5.47
CA VAL A 286 21.94 -1.07 -5.32
C VAL A 286 20.52 -1.46 -4.92
N LEU A 287 19.93 -0.75 -3.95
CA LEU A 287 18.49 -0.80 -3.67
C LEU A 287 17.76 0.30 -4.45
N ILE A 288 16.78 -0.07 -5.24
CA ILE A 288 15.76 0.82 -5.79
C ILE A 288 14.52 0.64 -4.94
N GLU A 289 14.23 1.63 -4.09
CA GLU A 289 13.12 1.60 -3.14
C GLU A 289 11.90 2.28 -3.75
N ASP A 290 10.80 1.53 -3.95
CA ASP A 290 9.49 2.11 -4.31
C ASP A 290 8.78 2.60 -3.04
N ASP A 291 8.78 3.91 -2.82
CA ASP A 291 8.19 4.59 -1.67
C ASP A 291 6.91 5.39 -2.02
N VAL A 292 6.18 4.99 -3.05
CA VAL A 292 4.99 5.72 -3.53
C VAL A 292 3.82 5.71 -2.53
N TYR A 293 3.82 4.77 -1.58
CA TYR A 293 2.80 4.65 -0.53
C TYR A 293 3.24 5.18 0.84
N GLY A 294 4.48 5.65 1.00
CA GLY A 294 5.07 6.04 2.30
C GLY A 294 4.21 6.97 3.16
N ASP A 295 3.42 7.85 2.53
CA ASP A 295 2.51 8.77 3.23
C ASP A 295 1.16 8.15 3.62
N LEU A 296 0.84 6.91 3.22
CA LEU A 296 -0.49 6.32 3.36
C LEU A 296 -0.64 5.31 4.50
N ARG A 297 0.31 5.25 5.45
CA ARG A 297 0.10 4.45 6.67
C ARG A 297 -1.09 4.98 7.46
N PHE A 298 -1.91 4.09 8.00
CA PHE A 298 -3.13 4.46 8.74
C PHE A 298 -2.81 5.20 10.04
N ASP A 299 -1.69 4.90 10.69
CA ASP A 299 -1.21 5.61 11.88
C ASP A 299 -0.65 7.02 11.58
N GLY A 300 -0.44 7.32 10.32
CA GLY A 300 0.06 8.61 9.86
C GLY A 300 1.57 8.80 10.03
N GLN A 301 2.29 7.82 10.52
CA GLN A 301 3.74 7.87 10.68
C GLN A 301 4.42 7.41 9.37
N ARG A 302 5.17 8.33 8.74
CA ARG A 302 5.97 8.00 7.58
C ARG A 302 7.24 7.27 8.01
N PRO A 303 7.53 6.08 7.50
CA PRO A 303 8.82 5.42 7.76
C PRO A 303 9.98 6.24 7.17
N VAL A 304 11.12 6.18 7.83
CA VAL A 304 12.37 6.74 7.30
C VAL A 304 12.76 5.97 6.03
N PRO A 305 13.02 6.63 4.88
CA PRO A 305 13.47 5.94 3.68
C PRO A 305 14.78 5.18 3.90
N ALA A 306 14.95 4.07 3.21
CA ALA A 306 16.05 3.14 3.43
C ALA A 306 17.45 3.80 3.29
N GLN A 307 17.58 4.78 2.41
CA GLN A 307 18.84 5.50 2.21
C GLN A 307 19.38 6.27 3.44
N PHE A 308 18.50 6.60 4.42
CA PHE A 308 18.90 7.29 5.64
C PHE A 308 19.13 6.35 6.83
N LEU A 309 19.02 5.05 6.63
CA LEU A 309 19.18 4.06 7.69
C LEU A 309 20.65 3.67 7.93
N CYS A 310 21.51 3.79 6.92
CA CYS A 310 22.94 3.45 7.01
C CYS A 310 23.79 4.45 6.25
N ASP A 311 24.98 4.74 6.77
CA ASP A 311 25.95 5.54 6.05
C ASP A 311 26.43 4.87 4.77
N LYS A 312 26.65 5.65 3.71
CA LYS A 312 27.10 5.17 2.39
C LYS A 312 26.18 4.13 1.76
N ALA A 313 24.89 4.15 2.09
CA ALA A 313 23.90 3.30 1.46
C ALA A 313 23.79 3.59 -0.03
N ARG A 314 23.82 2.54 -0.88
CA ARG A 314 23.57 2.67 -2.31
C ARG A 314 22.09 2.46 -2.58
N VAL A 315 21.31 3.47 -2.23
CA VAL A 315 19.84 3.44 -2.34
C VAL A 315 19.36 4.58 -3.24
N ILE A 316 18.40 4.28 -4.09
CA ILE A 316 17.64 5.23 -4.89
C ILE A 316 16.19 5.13 -4.44
N THR A 317 15.64 6.17 -3.81
CA THR A 317 14.24 6.18 -3.37
C THR A 317 13.35 6.84 -4.43
N CYS A 318 12.31 6.13 -4.87
CA CYS A 318 11.36 6.57 -5.88
C CYS A 318 10.01 6.92 -5.24
N GLY A 319 9.60 8.18 -5.35
CA GLY A 319 8.33 8.66 -4.78
C GLY A 319 7.36 9.17 -5.83
N SER A 320 6.09 9.35 -5.47
CA SER A 320 5.08 9.87 -6.39
C SER A 320 3.90 10.50 -5.68
N PHE A 321 3.34 11.58 -6.24
CA PHE A 321 2.06 12.15 -5.83
C PHE A 321 0.84 11.43 -6.44
N SER A 322 1.05 10.40 -7.26
CA SER A 322 -0.06 9.67 -7.91
C SER A 322 -0.99 8.99 -6.90
N LYS A 323 -0.44 8.48 -5.78
CA LYS A 323 -1.21 7.77 -4.75
C LYS A 323 -1.69 8.68 -3.63
N THR A 324 -1.13 9.88 -3.51
CA THR A 324 -1.35 10.77 -2.36
C THR A 324 -2.02 12.09 -2.72
N ALA A 325 -1.96 12.51 -3.99
CA ALA A 325 -2.58 13.76 -4.44
C ALA A 325 -3.37 13.57 -5.74
N SER A 326 -2.69 13.40 -6.88
CA SER A 326 -3.38 13.29 -8.17
C SER A 326 -2.60 12.42 -9.15
N PRO A 327 -3.15 11.25 -9.55
CA PRO A 327 -2.54 10.43 -10.59
C PRO A 327 -2.47 11.16 -11.94
N GLY A 328 -3.45 12.02 -12.25
CA GLY A 328 -3.51 12.77 -13.51
C GLY A 328 -2.45 13.88 -13.65
N TYR A 329 -1.80 14.30 -12.56
CA TYR A 329 -0.73 15.30 -12.63
C TYR A 329 0.58 14.72 -13.13
N ARG A 330 0.75 13.40 -13.06
CA ARG A 330 1.97 12.70 -13.50
C ARG A 330 3.24 13.31 -12.91
N ILE A 331 3.27 13.52 -11.60
CA ILE A 331 4.45 14.01 -10.87
C ILE A 331 4.91 12.97 -9.85
N GLY A 332 6.17 12.58 -9.98
CA GLY A 332 6.94 11.78 -9.05
C GLY A 332 8.32 12.39 -8.85
N TRP A 333 9.18 11.71 -8.15
CA TRP A 333 10.57 12.11 -7.94
C TRP A 333 11.47 10.90 -7.68
N VAL A 334 12.74 11.11 -7.97
CA VAL A 334 13.83 10.26 -7.51
C VAL A 334 14.63 11.05 -6.48
N LEU A 335 14.94 10.39 -5.38
CA LEU A 335 15.88 10.87 -4.39
C LEU A 335 17.13 9.98 -4.48
N ALA A 336 18.25 10.56 -4.96
CA ALA A 336 19.49 9.84 -5.20
C ALA A 336 20.68 10.75 -4.97
N GLU A 337 21.63 10.34 -4.14
CA GLU A 337 22.84 11.08 -3.90
C GLU A 337 23.91 10.73 -4.95
N HIS A 338 24.19 9.44 -5.11
CA HIS A 338 25.31 8.98 -5.94
C HIS A 338 24.98 8.78 -7.41
N PHE A 339 23.72 8.73 -7.78
CA PHE A 339 23.25 8.38 -9.13
C PHE A 339 22.58 9.54 -9.86
N LEU A 340 22.52 10.72 -9.25
CA LEU A 340 21.70 11.83 -9.75
C LEU A 340 22.18 12.35 -11.12
N ASP A 341 23.48 12.41 -11.34
CA ASP A 341 24.03 12.85 -12.62
C ASP A 341 23.61 11.94 -13.77
N GLU A 342 23.71 10.62 -13.56
CA GLU A 342 23.31 9.64 -14.57
C GLU A 342 21.78 9.64 -14.78
N ILE A 343 21.00 9.72 -13.71
CA ILE A 343 19.55 9.88 -13.75
C ILE A 343 19.16 11.15 -14.53
N THR A 344 19.87 12.25 -14.29
CA THR A 344 19.63 13.52 -15.00
C THR A 344 19.95 13.41 -16.48
N ARG A 345 21.04 12.73 -16.82
CA ARG A 345 21.44 12.45 -18.22
C ARG A 345 20.38 11.63 -18.93
N LEU A 346 19.93 10.53 -18.32
CA LEU A 346 18.89 9.66 -18.87
C LEU A 346 17.55 10.39 -19.00
N LYS A 347 17.14 11.13 -17.97
CA LYS A 347 15.91 11.91 -18.01
C LYS A 347 15.90 12.92 -19.17
N ARG A 348 17.03 13.58 -19.42
CA ARG A 348 17.17 14.50 -20.54
C ARG A 348 16.93 13.81 -21.89
N SER A 349 17.37 12.54 -22.01
CA SER A 349 17.20 11.76 -23.23
C SER A 349 15.77 11.22 -23.39
N PHE A 350 15.11 10.79 -22.31
CA PHE A 350 13.82 10.12 -22.38
C PHE A 350 12.63 11.11 -22.38
N SER A 351 12.67 12.13 -21.53
CA SER A 351 11.49 12.99 -21.32
C SER A 351 11.79 14.49 -21.24
N CYS A 352 13.08 14.89 -21.28
CA CYS A 352 13.52 16.27 -21.18
C CYS A 352 13.20 16.90 -19.82
N SER A 353 11.91 17.10 -19.52
CA SER A 353 11.39 17.64 -18.26
C SER A 353 9.95 17.17 -18.00
N SER A 354 9.47 17.39 -16.77
CA SER A 354 8.07 17.16 -16.40
C SER A 354 7.25 18.45 -16.47
N GLY A 355 5.93 18.34 -16.60
CA GLY A 355 5.03 19.50 -16.75
C GLY A 355 5.22 20.56 -15.66
N LEU A 356 5.56 21.79 -16.04
CA LEU A 356 5.92 22.85 -15.10
C LEU A 356 4.70 23.33 -14.29
N LEU A 357 3.54 23.50 -14.93
CA LEU A 357 2.33 23.96 -14.23
C LEU A 357 1.92 23.02 -13.10
N GLN A 358 1.98 21.72 -13.33
CA GLN A 358 1.65 20.69 -12.34
C GLN A 358 2.65 20.73 -11.17
N GLN A 359 3.93 20.89 -11.46
CA GLN A 359 4.98 21.02 -10.44
C GLN A 359 4.76 22.26 -9.56
N MET A 360 4.54 23.42 -10.17
CA MET A 360 4.27 24.67 -9.44
C MET A 360 2.99 24.59 -8.62
N THR A 361 1.96 23.90 -9.13
CA THR A 361 0.69 23.68 -8.43
C THR A 361 0.88 22.81 -7.18
N LEU A 362 1.64 21.72 -7.30
CA LEU A 362 1.96 20.87 -6.15
C LEU A 362 2.84 21.60 -5.13
N ALA A 363 3.82 22.40 -5.58
CA ALA A 363 4.61 23.23 -4.70
C ALA A 363 3.73 24.19 -3.85
N ASP A 364 2.76 24.86 -4.47
CA ASP A 364 1.81 25.74 -3.77
C ASP A 364 0.87 24.93 -2.84
N PHE A 365 0.45 23.75 -3.25
CA PHE A 365 -0.43 22.88 -2.46
C PHE A 365 0.29 22.35 -1.19
N LEU A 366 1.57 21.98 -1.29
CA LEU A 366 2.40 21.57 -0.15
C LEU A 366 2.69 22.77 0.75
N ALA A 367 3.21 23.86 0.21
CA ALA A 367 3.61 25.07 0.95
C ALA A 367 2.44 25.68 1.76
N SER A 368 1.21 25.54 1.30
CA SER A 368 0.01 26.01 2.00
C SER A 368 -0.51 25.05 3.09
N GLY A 369 0.18 23.95 3.39
CA GLY A 369 -0.23 22.93 4.36
C GLY A 369 -1.49 22.12 3.94
N ASN A 370 -1.97 22.31 2.73
CA ASN A 370 -3.17 21.65 2.24
C ASN A 370 -2.92 20.16 1.95
N TYR A 371 -1.70 19.78 1.58
CA TYR A 371 -1.31 18.40 1.38
C TYR A 371 -1.39 17.60 2.69
N VAL A 372 -0.78 18.10 3.77
CA VAL A 372 -0.82 17.46 5.10
C VAL A 372 -2.26 17.33 5.60
N ARG A 373 -3.07 18.38 5.44
CA ARG A 373 -4.50 18.34 5.78
C ARG A 373 -5.26 17.30 4.96
N HIS A 374 -4.94 17.18 3.69
CA HIS A 374 -5.53 16.16 2.82
C HIS A 374 -5.19 14.75 3.30
N LEU A 375 -3.92 14.45 3.61
CA LEU A 375 -3.50 13.16 4.14
C LEU A 375 -4.18 12.80 5.46
N LYS A 376 -4.31 13.76 6.38
CA LYS A 376 -5.06 13.58 7.64
C LYS A 376 -6.52 13.16 7.43
N ASN A 377 -7.14 13.59 6.34
CA ASN A 377 -8.51 13.23 6.00
C ASN A 377 -8.59 11.94 5.17
N LEU A 378 -7.59 11.66 4.33
CA LEU A 378 -7.56 10.50 3.45
C LEU A 378 -7.31 9.20 4.21
N ARG A 379 -6.30 9.17 5.10
CA ARG A 379 -5.90 7.96 5.85
C ARG A 379 -7.06 7.30 6.61
N PRO A 380 -7.89 8.04 7.40
CA PRO A 380 -9.04 7.43 8.07
C PRO A 380 -10.12 6.90 7.11
N VAL A 381 -10.24 7.48 5.91
CA VAL A 381 -11.16 6.96 4.88
C VAL A 381 -10.64 5.63 4.35
N LEU A 382 -9.36 5.56 3.99
CA LEU A 382 -8.74 4.33 3.51
C LEU A 382 -8.79 3.23 4.57
N GLN A 383 -8.54 3.57 5.83
CA GLN A 383 -8.64 2.63 6.94
C GLN A 383 -10.06 2.05 7.07
N ARG A 384 -11.10 2.90 7.09
CA ARG A 384 -12.49 2.42 7.14
C ARG A 384 -12.87 1.56 5.94
N ASN A 385 -12.42 1.96 4.73
CA ASN A 385 -12.69 1.20 3.52
C ASN A 385 -12.00 -0.18 3.57
N SER A 386 -10.75 -0.25 4.04
CA SER A 386 -10.03 -1.52 4.26
C SER A 386 -10.77 -2.42 5.24
N GLU A 387 -11.22 -1.86 6.38
CA GLU A 387 -12.00 -2.58 7.37
C GLU A 387 -13.35 -3.07 6.82
N ARG A 388 -14.03 -2.24 6.01
CA ARG A 388 -15.30 -2.62 5.37
C ARG A 388 -15.10 -3.71 4.32
N MET A 389 -14.06 -3.60 3.48
CA MET A 389 -13.73 -4.64 2.50
C MET A 389 -13.44 -5.98 3.17
N SER A 390 -12.63 -5.98 4.24
CA SER A 390 -12.33 -7.20 5.00
C SER A 390 -13.59 -7.82 5.63
N ALA A 391 -14.53 -6.99 6.11
CA ALA A 391 -15.80 -7.46 6.64
C ALA A 391 -16.68 -8.12 5.55
N LEU A 392 -16.72 -7.54 4.34
CA LEU A 392 -17.48 -8.12 3.22
C LEU A 392 -16.83 -9.41 2.69
N VAL A 393 -15.50 -9.51 2.73
CA VAL A 393 -14.83 -10.78 2.44
C VAL A 393 -15.25 -11.85 3.44
N ALA A 394 -15.24 -11.55 4.74
CA ALA A 394 -15.67 -12.49 5.78
C ALA A 394 -17.18 -12.83 5.71
N GLU A 395 -18.01 -11.96 5.14
CA GLU A 395 -19.45 -12.15 5.01
C GLU A 395 -19.85 -12.98 3.78
N HIS A 396 -19.13 -12.80 2.66
CA HIS A 396 -19.57 -13.30 1.36
C HIS A 396 -18.67 -14.36 0.73
N PHE A 397 -17.39 -14.43 1.12
CA PHE A 397 -16.44 -15.36 0.53
C PHE A 397 -16.34 -16.66 1.35
N PRO A 398 -15.86 -17.77 0.76
CA PRO A 398 -15.64 -19.01 1.50
C PRO A 398 -14.77 -18.83 2.74
N ASP A 399 -15.02 -19.63 3.79
CA ASP A 399 -14.29 -19.56 5.08
C ASP A 399 -12.77 -19.79 4.94
N GLU A 400 -12.35 -20.53 3.91
CA GLU A 400 -10.94 -20.78 3.60
C GLU A 400 -10.23 -19.60 2.96
N THR A 401 -10.95 -18.52 2.58
CA THR A 401 -10.36 -17.31 2.01
C THR A 401 -9.43 -16.65 3.01
N ARG A 402 -8.20 -16.35 2.59
CA ARG A 402 -7.20 -15.66 3.40
C ARG A 402 -6.96 -14.26 2.88
N THR A 403 -6.65 -13.32 3.77
CA THR A 403 -6.42 -11.91 3.40
C THR A 403 -5.15 -11.36 4.02
N SER A 404 -4.49 -10.43 3.32
CA SER A 404 -3.46 -9.60 3.92
C SER A 404 -4.05 -8.66 4.98
N LYS A 405 -3.20 -8.16 5.90
CA LYS A 405 -3.57 -7.16 6.92
C LYS A 405 -2.79 -5.87 6.67
N PRO A 406 -3.20 -5.05 5.67
CA PRO A 406 -2.44 -3.88 5.30
C PRO A 406 -2.40 -2.84 6.43
N ALA A 407 -1.21 -2.29 6.69
CA ALA A 407 -1.01 -1.19 7.64
C ALA A 407 -1.31 0.19 7.02
N GLY A 408 -1.72 0.23 5.75
CA GLY A 408 -1.99 1.44 4.98
C GLY A 408 -2.20 1.12 3.50
N GLY A 409 -2.02 2.13 2.65
CA GLY A 409 -2.20 1.96 1.21
C GLY A 409 -3.66 1.92 0.78
N SER A 410 -3.94 1.21 -0.32
CA SER A 410 -5.29 1.16 -0.91
C SER A 410 -5.67 -0.21 -1.48
N VAL A 411 -4.93 -1.27 -1.13
CA VAL A 411 -5.12 -2.60 -1.71
C VAL A 411 -5.19 -3.69 -0.64
N LEU A 412 -5.98 -4.72 -0.93
CA LEU A 412 -6.11 -5.94 -0.15
C LEU A 412 -5.72 -7.12 -1.06
N TRP A 413 -4.90 -8.03 -0.55
CA TRP A 413 -4.47 -9.25 -1.22
C TRP A 413 -5.22 -10.43 -0.64
N LEU A 414 -5.87 -11.23 -1.50
CA LEU A 414 -6.69 -12.38 -1.12
C LEU A 414 -6.13 -13.64 -1.74
N GLU A 415 -6.06 -14.70 -0.96
CA GLU A 415 -5.92 -16.07 -1.43
C GLU A 415 -7.29 -16.73 -1.49
N LEU A 416 -7.61 -17.36 -2.62
CA LEU A 416 -8.87 -18.01 -2.93
C LEU A 416 -8.58 -19.50 -3.24
N PRO A 417 -8.48 -20.37 -2.22
CA PRO A 417 -8.10 -21.76 -2.43
C PRO A 417 -9.03 -22.46 -3.45
N GLY A 418 -8.43 -23.15 -4.42
CA GLY A 418 -9.17 -23.89 -5.45
C GLY A 418 -9.73 -23.05 -6.61
N VAL A 419 -9.50 -21.73 -6.62
CA VAL A 419 -10.03 -20.81 -7.66
C VAL A 419 -8.93 -20.35 -8.59
N ASP A 420 -9.12 -20.52 -9.90
CA ASP A 420 -8.33 -19.85 -10.92
C ASP A 420 -8.78 -18.40 -11.06
N THR A 421 -7.92 -17.47 -10.68
CA THR A 421 -8.25 -16.03 -10.67
C THR A 421 -8.19 -15.39 -12.04
N GLU A 422 -7.64 -16.03 -13.07
CA GLU A 422 -7.77 -15.60 -14.46
C GLU A 422 -9.20 -15.83 -14.97
N GLN A 423 -9.79 -16.98 -14.65
CA GLN A 423 -11.22 -17.26 -14.90
C GLN A 423 -12.12 -16.28 -14.14
N LEU A 424 -11.83 -16.06 -12.85
CA LEU A 424 -12.58 -15.08 -12.04
C LEU A 424 -12.50 -13.67 -12.61
N PHE A 425 -11.34 -13.27 -13.19
CA PHE A 425 -11.16 -11.97 -13.83
C PHE A 425 -12.08 -11.83 -15.05
N ASP A 426 -12.16 -12.86 -15.91
CA ASP A 426 -13.02 -12.82 -17.09
C ASP A 426 -14.50 -12.70 -16.69
N ASP A 427 -14.95 -13.53 -15.77
CA ASP A 427 -16.31 -13.48 -15.26
C ASP A 427 -16.64 -12.12 -14.59
N ALA A 428 -15.68 -11.55 -13.86
CA ALA A 428 -15.85 -10.25 -13.22
C ALA A 428 -15.99 -9.10 -14.23
N ILE A 429 -15.16 -9.09 -15.29
CA ILE A 429 -15.27 -8.09 -16.37
C ILE A 429 -16.65 -8.17 -17.04
N GLU A 430 -17.17 -9.36 -17.33
CA GLU A 430 -18.52 -9.57 -17.88
C GLU A 430 -19.62 -9.06 -16.93
N ALA A 431 -19.41 -9.20 -15.62
CA ALA A 431 -20.31 -8.68 -14.58
C ALA A 431 -20.15 -7.17 -14.31
N GLY A 432 -19.27 -6.47 -15.01
CA GLY A 432 -19.06 -5.04 -14.85
C GLY A 432 -18.14 -4.70 -13.66
N ILE A 433 -17.24 -5.60 -13.26
CA ILE A 433 -16.34 -5.45 -12.12
C ILE A 433 -14.89 -5.59 -12.61
N SER A 434 -14.03 -4.62 -12.30
CA SER A 434 -12.60 -4.69 -12.53
C SER A 434 -11.90 -5.26 -11.29
N ILE A 435 -11.12 -6.33 -11.45
CA ILE A 435 -10.25 -6.91 -10.41
C ILE A 435 -8.83 -7.08 -10.97
N THR A 436 -7.89 -7.55 -10.15
CA THR A 436 -6.51 -7.80 -10.62
C THR A 436 -6.06 -9.20 -10.20
N PRO A 437 -5.95 -10.15 -11.15
CA PRO A 437 -5.57 -11.54 -10.85
C PRO A 437 -4.10 -11.63 -10.41
N GLY A 438 -3.81 -12.61 -9.56
CA GLY A 438 -2.51 -12.75 -8.91
C GLY A 438 -1.35 -13.09 -9.82
N HIS A 439 -1.61 -13.74 -10.95
CA HIS A 439 -0.58 -14.13 -11.93
C HIS A 439 0.37 -13.00 -12.35
N ILE A 440 -0.10 -11.75 -12.36
CA ILE A 440 0.69 -10.60 -12.84
C ILE A 440 1.70 -10.10 -11.81
N TYR A 441 1.65 -10.59 -10.56
CA TYR A 441 2.52 -10.15 -9.46
C TYR A 441 3.74 -11.04 -9.25
N SER A 442 3.98 -12.00 -10.16
CA SER A 442 5.13 -12.91 -10.13
C SER A 442 5.63 -13.20 -11.55
N PRO A 443 6.92 -13.10 -11.79
CA PRO A 443 7.52 -13.50 -13.07
C PRO A 443 7.30 -14.99 -13.39
N SER A 444 7.20 -15.84 -12.37
CA SER A 444 6.95 -17.29 -12.51
C SER A 444 5.46 -17.66 -12.48
N ARG A 445 4.54 -16.69 -12.46
CA ARG A 445 3.08 -16.89 -12.44
C ARG A 445 2.55 -17.71 -11.25
N ARG A 446 3.14 -17.56 -10.09
CA ARG A 446 2.90 -18.40 -8.91
C ARG A 446 1.52 -18.21 -8.27
N TYR A 447 0.91 -17.07 -8.40
CA TYR A 447 -0.28 -16.67 -7.63
C TYR A 447 -1.59 -16.87 -8.40
N SER A 448 -1.78 -18.07 -8.97
CA SER A 448 -2.96 -18.40 -9.79
C SER A 448 -4.29 -18.35 -9.03
N ASN A 449 -4.24 -18.59 -7.72
CA ASN A 449 -5.39 -18.57 -6.82
C ASN A 449 -5.45 -17.30 -5.94
N PHE A 450 -4.75 -16.23 -6.36
CA PHE A 450 -4.75 -14.95 -5.62
C PHE A 450 -5.39 -13.84 -6.44
N VAL A 451 -5.95 -12.86 -5.75
CA VAL A 451 -6.50 -11.65 -6.35
C VAL A 451 -6.18 -10.42 -5.51
N ARG A 452 -5.87 -9.31 -6.18
CA ARG A 452 -5.76 -8.02 -5.52
C ARG A 452 -7.03 -7.21 -5.74
N LEU A 453 -7.63 -6.74 -4.64
CA LEU A 453 -8.74 -5.80 -4.65
C LEU A 453 -8.30 -4.43 -4.11
N SER A 454 -8.91 -3.36 -4.61
CA SER A 454 -8.64 -1.99 -4.18
C SER A 454 -9.81 -1.44 -3.36
N TYR A 455 -9.47 -0.83 -2.22
CA TYR A 455 -10.40 -0.06 -1.39
C TYR A 455 -10.15 1.46 -1.47
N GLY A 456 -9.35 1.91 -2.43
CA GLY A 456 -8.98 3.32 -2.60
C GLY A 456 -10.06 4.21 -3.20
N HIS A 457 -11.10 3.65 -3.81
CA HIS A 457 -12.19 4.38 -4.47
C HIS A 457 -13.29 4.80 -3.48
N PRO A 458 -14.18 5.74 -3.85
CA PRO A 458 -15.33 6.09 -3.03
C PRO A 458 -16.26 4.89 -2.82
N TRP A 459 -16.55 4.59 -1.57
CA TRP A 459 -17.41 3.47 -1.20
C TRP A 459 -18.88 3.78 -1.45
N ASN A 460 -19.63 2.88 -2.10
CA ASN A 460 -21.05 3.00 -2.39
C ASN A 460 -21.71 1.61 -2.52
N GLU A 461 -23.03 1.56 -2.70
CA GLU A 461 -23.82 0.33 -2.85
C GLU A 461 -23.29 -0.57 -3.99
N ARG A 462 -22.94 0.00 -5.16
CA ARG A 462 -22.36 -0.78 -6.27
C ARG A 462 -21.08 -1.51 -5.87
N THR A 463 -20.30 -0.96 -4.94
CA THR A 463 -19.09 -1.61 -4.41
C THR A 463 -19.48 -2.79 -3.52
N GLU A 464 -20.50 -2.65 -2.67
CA GLU A 464 -20.99 -3.73 -1.82
C GLU A 464 -21.61 -4.86 -2.64
N ASP A 465 -22.44 -4.52 -3.63
CA ASP A 465 -23.02 -5.49 -4.58
C ASP A 465 -21.93 -6.25 -5.35
N ALA A 466 -20.89 -5.57 -5.80
CA ALA A 466 -19.76 -6.18 -6.48
C ALA A 466 -18.99 -7.18 -5.57
N MET A 467 -18.79 -6.82 -4.29
CA MET A 467 -18.16 -7.73 -3.33
C MET A 467 -19.02 -8.96 -3.04
N ALA A 468 -20.33 -8.80 -2.91
CA ALA A 468 -21.27 -9.92 -2.73
C ALA A 468 -21.30 -10.83 -3.97
N TRP A 469 -21.29 -10.25 -5.18
CA TRP A 469 -21.21 -11.00 -6.43
C TRP A 469 -19.90 -11.80 -6.53
N LEU A 470 -18.76 -11.15 -6.22
CA LEU A 470 -17.45 -11.82 -6.24
C LEU A 470 -17.42 -13.00 -5.26
N GLY A 471 -17.90 -12.82 -4.03
CA GLY A 471 -17.93 -13.90 -3.04
C GLY A 471 -18.75 -15.09 -3.48
N LYS A 472 -19.94 -14.86 -4.07
CA LYS A 472 -20.78 -15.91 -4.66
C LYS A 472 -20.03 -16.63 -5.80
N ARG A 473 -19.41 -15.87 -6.72
CA ARG A 473 -18.71 -16.45 -7.86
C ARG A 473 -17.50 -17.27 -7.44
N VAL A 474 -16.74 -16.80 -6.46
CA VAL A 474 -15.64 -17.55 -5.83
C VAL A 474 -16.13 -18.87 -5.25
N THR A 475 -17.27 -18.88 -4.54
CA THR A 475 -17.86 -20.12 -4.00
C THR A 475 -18.25 -21.10 -5.10
N GLU A 476 -18.83 -20.63 -6.19
CA GLU A 476 -19.18 -21.45 -7.35
C GLU A 476 -17.93 -22.07 -8.01
N LEU A 477 -16.88 -21.28 -8.21
CA LEU A 477 -15.62 -21.75 -8.83
C LEU A 477 -14.84 -22.71 -7.92
N ALA A 478 -14.86 -22.53 -6.61
CA ALA A 478 -14.18 -23.40 -5.65
C ALA A 478 -14.86 -24.79 -5.54
N THR A 479 -16.13 -24.91 -5.95
CA THR A 479 -16.91 -26.17 -5.89
C THR A 479 -17.02 -26.88 -7.24
N ALA A 480 -16.55 -26.27 -8.32
CA ALA A 480 -16.58 -26.82 -9.68
C ALA A 480 -15.34 -27.69 -9.97
#